data_0b7130b44346c09f3e1a17faac58f5a2
#
_entry.id   0b7130b44346c09f3e1a17faac58f5a2
#
_cell.length_a   1.000
_cell.length_b   1.000
_cell.length_c   1.000
_cell.angle_alpha   90.00
_cell.angle_beta   90.00
_cell.angle_gamma   90.00
#
_symmetry.space_group_name_H-M   'P 1'
#
loop_
_entity.id
_entity.type
_entity.pdbx_description
1 polymer ?
#
loop_
_entity_poly.entity_id
_entity_poly.type
_entity_poly.pdbx_seq_one_letter_code
_entity_poly.pdbx_strand_id
1 'polypeptide(L)'
;KYYLAAVSFIESSFFPIPPDVMVIPMVISKKNDFFKVFLIATIFSVLGGILGYLIGAFFFDVGMQVMTFYGYENKLISLKDNLINSDGFYAWLSILFLAGFTPLPYKVFTIASGLIGFNILIFIIVSLISRGLRFFIVSYLSYKFGDLFTQFMDKHGSKWFTIIGILIVLIGALIYLIFKFYA
;
A
#
# COMPACT_ATOMS: atom_id res chain seq x y z
N LYS A 1 -1.57 14.79 13.92
CA LYS A 1 -0.32 14.44 13.19
C LYS A 1 0.27 13.14 13.69
N TYR A 2 0.32 12.89 15.00
CA TYR A 2 0.80 11.62 15.58
C TYR A 2 -0.02 10.41 15.11
N TYR A 3 -1.35 10.52 15.07
CA TYR A 3 -2.22 9.45 14.57
C TYR A 3 -1.96 9.14 13.09
N LEU A 4 -1.74 10.17 12.26
CA LEU A 4 -1.39 9.97 10.85
C LEU A 4 -0.06 9.22 10.72
N ALA A 5 0.95 9.62 11.48
CA ALA A 5 2.25 8.94 11.50
C ALA A 5 2.09 7.46 11.87
N ALA A 6 1.37 7.18 12.95
CA ALA A 6 1.11 5.82 13.42
C ALA A 6 0.35 4.98 12.37
N VAL A 7 -0.73 5.52 11.79
CA VAL A 7 -1.52 4.82 10.77
C VAL A 7 -0.71 4.57 9.51
N SER A 8 0.07 5.56 9.03
CA SER A 8 0.92 5.39 7.84
C SER A 8 2.01 4.34 8.04
N PHE A 9 2.59 4.28 9.25
CA PHE A 9 3.59 3.27 9.61
C PHE A 9 2.98 1.87 9.68
N ILE A 10 1.87 1.72 10.40
CA ILE A 10 1.20 0.43 10.65
C ILE A 10 0.62 -0.14 9.36
N GLU A 11 0.02 0.70 8.49
CA GLU A 11 -0.52 0.27 7.19
C GLU A 11 0.56 -0.34 6.30
N SER A 12 1.70 0.32 6.24
CA SER A 12 2.80 -0.12 5.39
C SER A 12 3.54 -1.34 5.95
N SER A 13 3.33 -1.65 7.24
CA SER A 13 3.94 -2.80 7.91
C SER A 13 3.06 -4.06 7.81
N PHE A 14 1.83 -4.01 8.35
CA PHE A 14 0.98 -5.21 8.48
C PHE A 14 -0.54 -4.95 8.52
N PHE A 15 -1.03 -3.73 8.76
CA PHE A 15 -2.46 -3.47 8.96
C PHE A 15 -3.11 -2.74 7.77
N PRO A 16 -4.35 -3.09 7.35
CA PRO A 16 -4.97 -2.58 6.12
C PRO A 16 -5.83 -1.32 6.34
N ILE A 17 -5.32 -0.28 6.99
CA ILE A 17 -6.04 1.01 7.10
C ILE A 17 -5.37 2.03 6.17
N PRO A 18 -6.01 2.44 5.05
CA PRO A 18 -5.42 3.42 4.14
C PRO A 18 -5.19 4.78 4.83
N PRO A 19 -3.96 5.33 4.84
CA PRO A 19 -3.69 6.64 5.42
C PRO A 19 -4.45 7.76 4.71
N ASP A 20 -4.84 7.55 3.45
CA ASP A 20 -5.59 8.51 2.63
C ASP A 20 -6.88 8.97 3.33
N VAL A 21 -7.54 8.08 4.09
CA VAL A 21 -8.74 8.38 4.89
C VAL A 21 -8.47 9.49 5.94
N MET A 22 -7.21 9.61 6.40
CA MET A 22 -6.80 10.66 7.33
C MET A 22 -6.17 11.86 6.62
N VAL A 23 -5.39 11.64 5.56
CA VAL A 23 -4.72 12.68 4.78
C VAL A 23 -5.75 13.68 4.24
N ILE A 24 -6.80 13.17 3.59
CA ILE A 24 -7.81 14.01 2.92
C ILE A 24 -8.49 14.99 3.92
N PRO A 25 -9.15 14.54 5.00
CA PRO A 25 -9.82 15.49 5.92
C PRO A 25 -8.84 16.39 6.67
N MET A 26 -7.61 15.92 6.96
CA MET A 26 -6.61 16.75 7.62
C MET A 26 -6.15 17.92 6.75
N VAL A 27 -5.99 17.70 5.44
CA VAL A 27 -5.62 18.76 4.49
C VAL A 27 -6.80 19.69 4.24
N ILE A 28 -8.02 19.18 4.11
CA ILE A 28 -9.23 20.00 3.92
C ILE A 28 -9.44 20.92 5.13
N SER A 29 -9.30 20.39 6.35
CA SER A 29 -9.49 21.16 7.58
C SER A 29 -8.42 22.24 7.78
N LYS A 30 -7.20 22.02 7.29
CA LYS A 30 -6.07 22.94 7.47
C LYS A 30 -5.15 22.95 6.26
N LYS A 31 -5.56 23.68 5.22
CA LYS A 31 -4.87 23.74 3.93
C LYS A 31 -3.38 24.08 4.00
N ASN A 32 -3.00 24.98 4.93
CA ASN A 32 -1.59 25.38 5.12
C ASN A 32 -0.69 24.23 5.61
N ASP A 33 -1.27 23.16 6.12
CA ASP A 33 -0.53 22.00 6.61
C ASP A 33 -0.36 20.90 5.55
N PHE A 34 -0.84 21.09 4.30
CA PHE A 34 -0.81 20.01 3.27
C PHE A 34 0.58 19.40 3.07
N PHE A 35 1.61 20.24 3.03
CA PHE A 35 2.99 19.78 2.85
C PHE A 35 3.50 18.98 4.05
N LYS A 36 3.14 19.41 5.28
CA LYS A 36 3.48 18.67 6.50
C LYS A 36 2.76 17.32 6.57
N VAL A 37 1.50 17.28 6.17
CA VAL A 37 0.70 16.05 6.13
C VAL A 37 1.28 15.07 5.12
N PHE A 38 1.59 15.54 3.91
CA PHE A 38 2.28 14.78 2.88
C PHE A 38 3.60 14.18 3.37
N LEU A 39 4.49 15.00 3.97
CA LEU A 39 5.79 14.53 4.47
C LEU A 39 5.65 13.49 5.58
N ILE A 40 4.76 13.71 6.55
CA ILE A 40 4.52 12.76 7.64
C ILE A 40 4.02 11.43 7.09
N ALA A 41 3.01 11.45 6.21
CA ALA A 41 2.48 10.23 5.60
C ALA A 41 3.56 9.48 4.83
N THR A 42 4.38 10.18 4.02
CA THR A 42 5.45 9.58 3.23
C THR A 42 6.52 8.94 4.11
N ILE A 43 7.10 9.72 5.05
CA ILE A 43 8.22 9.25 5.87
C ILE A 43 7.79 8.04 6.71
N PHE A 44 6.66 8.12 7.41
CA PHE A 44 6.20 7.03 8.26
C PHE A 44 5.72 5.81 7.47
N SER A 45 5.18 6.01 6.25
CA SER A 45 4.88 4.89 5.35
C SER A 45 6.15 4.15 4.91
N VAL A 46 7.23 4.88 4.56
CA VAL A 46 8.50 4.26 4.19
C VAL A 46 9.14 3.55 5.37
N LEU A 47 9.11 4.14 6.57
CA LEU A 47 9.59 3.48 7.80
C LEU A 47 8.81 2.18 8.08
N GLY A 48 7.49 2.20 7.91
CA GLY A 48 6.67 1.00 8.00
C GLY A 48 7.01 -0.03 6.93
N GLY A 49 7.31 0.43 5.71
CA GLY A 49 7.79 -0.43 4.61
C GLY A 49 9.14 -1.09 4.94
N ILE A 50 10.07 -0.37 5.56
CA ILE A 50 11.34 -0.94 6.04
C ILE A 50 11.09 -2.03 7.09
N LEU A 51 10.16 -1.80 8.03
CA LEU A 51 9.78 -2.85 8.98
C LEU A 51 9.20 -4.07 8.27
N GLY A 52 8.31 -3.88 7.28
CA GLY A 52 7.78 -4.97 6.45
C GLY A 52 8.89 -5.73 5.72
N TYR A 53 9.87 -5.02 5.17
CA TYR A 53 11.05 -5.63 4.54
C TYR A 53 11.86 -6.47 5.54
N LEU A 54 12.12 -5.96 6.75
CA LEU A 54 12.85 -6.70 7.79
C LEU A 54 12.09 -7.95 8.24
N ILE A 55 10.77 -7.88 8.36
CA ILE A 55 9.91 -9.05 8.60
C ILE A 55 10.11 -10.08 7.50
N GLY A 56 10.04 -9.66 6.23
CA GLY A 56 10.25 -10.56 5.09
C GLY A 56 11.63 -11.19 5.08
N ALA A 57 12.69 -10.42 5.36
CA ALA A 57 14.05 -10.93 5.45
C ALA A 57 14.22 -11.97 6.57
N PHE A 58 13.62 -11.71 7.75
CA PHE A 58 13.63 -12.66 8.86
C PHE A 58 12.88 -13.95 8.52
N PHE A 59 11.72 -13.86 7.89
CA PHE A 59 10.96 -15.04 7.48
C PHE A 59 11.65 -15.85 6.39
N PHE A 60 12.53 -15.25 5.58
CA PHE A 60 13.34 -15.99 4.62
C PHE A 60 14.25 -16.99 5.32
N ASP A 61 14.93 -16.60 6.40
CA ASP A 61 15.83 -17.49 7.14
C ASP A 61 15.08 -18.66 7.78
N VAL A 62 13.90 -18.39 8.36
CA VAL A 62 13.03 -19.43 8.90
C VAL A 62 12.50 -20.34 7.80
N GLY A 63 12.08 -19.76 6.66
CA GLY A 63 11.63 -20.51 5.49
C GLY A 63 12.71 -21.40 4.90
N MET A 64 13.95 -20.91 4.84
CA MET A 64 15.11 -21.71 4.38
C MET A 64 15.35 -22.92 5.27
N GLN A 65 15.33 -22.77 6.60
CA GLN A 65 15.49 -23.90 7.53
C GLN A 65 14.44 -24.99 7.29
N VAL A 66 13.17 -24.58 7.09
CA VAL A 66 12.08 -25.52 6.78
C VAL A 66 12.29 -26.19 5.41
N MET A 67 12.66 -25.43 4.38
CA MET A 67 12.88 -25.95 3.02
C MET A 67 14.07 -26.88 2.95
N THR A 68 15.15 -26.60 3.70
CA THR A 68 16.32 -27.50 3.84
C THR A 68 15.92 -28.82 4.47
N PHE A 69 15.07 -28.77 5.52
CA PHE A 69 14.56 -29.99 6.17
C PHE A 69 13.77 -30.88 5.20
N TYR A 70 13.01 -30.30 4.26
CA TYR A 70 12.27 -31.03 3.22
C TYR A 70 13.04 -31.26 1.92
N GLY A 71 14.30 -30.81 1.79
CA GLY A 71 15.13 -30.98 0.59
C GLY A 71 14.75 -30.09 -0.60
N TYR A 72 14.03 -28.99 -0.37
CA TYR A 72 13.57 -28.03 -1.41
C TYR A 72 14.37 -26.72 -1.46
N GLU A 73 15.51 -26.63 -0.79
CA GLU A 73 16.34 -25.41 -0.70
C GLU A 73 16.71 -24.85 -2.08
N ASN A 74 17.11 -25.71 -3.03
CA ASN A 74 17.49 -25.29 -4.39
C ASN A 74 16.35 -24.62 -5.16
N LYS A 75 15.09 -25.00 -4.90
CA LYS A 75 13.91 -24.39 -5.51
C LYS A 75 13.71 -22.95 -5.02
N LEU A 76 13.93 -22.70 -3.75
CA LEU A 76 13.78 -21.37 -3.16
C LEU A 76 14.91 -20.44 -3.63
N ILE A 77 16.14 -20.95 -3.70
CA ILE A 77 17.29 -20.21 -4.21
C ILE A 77 17.09 -19.85 -5.69
N SER A 78 16.67 -20.80 -6.53
CA SER A 78 16.44 -20.53 -7.95
C SER A 78 15.32 -19.52 -8.20
N LEU A 79 14.25 -19.53 -7.40
CA LEU A 79 13.19 -18.50 -7.46
C LEU A 79 13.74 -17.12 -7.09
N LYS A 80 14.54 -17.03 -6.03
CA LYS A 80 15.19 -15.79 -5.61
C LYS A 80 16.11 -15.25 -6.70
N ASP A 81 16.97 -16.09 -7.27
CA ASP A 81 17.93 -15.72 -8.30
C ASP A 81 17.23 -15.25 -9.59
N ASN A 82 16.14 -15.91 -9.99
CA ASN A 82 15.33 -15.48 -11.14
C ASN A 82 14.69 -14.11 -10.96
N LEU A 83 14.32 -13.74 -9.73
CA LEU A 83 13.74 -12.42 -9.44
C LEU A 83 14.78 -11.31 -9.28
N ILE A 84 16.05 -11.67 -9.01
CA ILE A 84 17.15 -10.70 -8.83
C ILE A 84 17.95 -10.50 -10.14
N ASN A 85 17.86 -11.43 -11.10
CA ASN A 85 18.51 -11.30 -12.42
C ASN A 85 18.00 -10.06 -13.17
N SER A 86 18.76 -9.58 -14.16
CA SER A 86 18.53 -8.30 -14.84
C SER A 86 17.07 -8.05 -15.24
N ASP A 87 16.41 -9.01 -15.84
CA ASP A 87 15.02 -8.89 -16.30
C ASP A 87 14.04 -8.91 -15.11
N GLY A 88 14.26 -9.77 -14.14
CA GLY A 88 13.50 -9.86 -12.90
C GLY A 88 13.65 -8.63 -12.02
N PHE A 89 14.85 -8.03 -11.99
CA PHE A 89 15.13 -6.82 -11.22
C PHE A 89 14.29 -5.62 -11.69
N TYR A 90 14.26 -5.34 -13.00
CA TYR A 90 13.46 -4.25 -13.55
C TYR A 90 11.96 -4.50 -13.41
N ALA A 91 11.52 -5.74 -13.58
CA ALA A 91 10.14 -6.13 -13.35
C ALA A 91 9.74 -5.89 -11.89
N TRP A 92 10.56 -6.34 -10.93
CA TRP A 92 10.30 -6.15 -9.50
C TRP A 92 10.29 -4.67 -9.10
N LEU A 93 11.24 -3.88 -9.61
CA LEU A 93 11.31 -2.44 -9.39
C LEU A 93 10.03 -1.74 -9.86
N SER A 94 9.54 -2.11 -11.06
CA SER A 94 8.31 -1.56 -11.62
C SER A 94 7.08 -1.94 -10.80
N ILE A 95 6.99 -3.20 -10.36
CA ILE A 95 5.90 -3.70 -9.51
C ILE A 95 5.92 -2.99 -8.17
N LEU A 96 7.08 -2.86 -7.53
CA LEU A 96 7.24 -2.16 -6.25
C LEU A 96 6.84 -0.68 -6.35
N PHE A 97 7.23 -0.03 -7.44
CA PHE A 97 6.83 1.36 -7.71
C PHE A 97 5.31 1.47 -7.87
N LEU A 98 4.71 0.62 -8.69
CA LEU A 98 3.26 0.60 -8.91
C LEU A 98 2.49 0.29 -7.62
N ALA A 99 2.97 -0.66 -6.82
CA ALA A 99 2.35 -1.00 -5.55
C ALA A 99 2.40 0.17 -4.53
N GLY A 100 3.50 0.91 -4.50
CA GLY A 100 3.62 2.10 -3.66
C GLY A 100 2.78 3.29 -4.14
N PHE A 101 2.63 3.44 -5.45
CA PHE A 101 1.90 4.55 -6.06
C PHE A 101 0.39 4.31 -6.10
N THR A 102 -0.06 3.09 -6.42
CA THR A 102 -1.47 2.72 -6.53
C THR A 102 -2.07 2.30 -5.17
N PRO A 103 -3.40 2.15 -5.05
CA PRO A 103 -4.03 1.64 -3.83
C PRO A 103 -3.87 0.12 -3.63
N LEU A 104 -2.85 -0.49 -4.23
CA LEU A 104 -2.51 -1.89 -3.99
C LEU A 104 -1.97 -2.10 -2.56
N PRO A 105 -2.07 -3.31 -2.00
CA PRO A 105 -1.57 -3.60 -0.66
C PRO A 105 -0.03 -3.59 -0.63
N TYR A 106 0.55 -2.40 -0.48
CA TYR A 106 1.99 -2.13 -0.50
C TYR A 106 2.79 -3.04 0.45
N LYS A 107 2.24 -3.36 1.63
CA LYS A 107 2.87 -4.25 2.61
C LYS A 107 3.22 -5.64 2.07
N VAL A 108 2.45 -6.18 1.12
CA VAL A 108 2.76 -7.48 0.50
C VAL A 108 4.08 -7.39 -0.27
N PHE A 109 4.30 -6.29 -0.97
CA PHE A 109 5.51 -6.06 -1.76
C PHE A 109 6.71 -5.68 -0.89
N THR A 110 6.49 -5.03 0.27
CA THR A 110 7.58 -4.75 1.22
C THR A 110 8.10 -6.04 1.84
N ILE A 111 7.20 -6.91 2.33
CA ILE A 111 7.56 -8.22 2.89
C ILE A 111 8.20 -9.11 1.81
N ALA A 112 7.62 -9.17 0.61
CA ALA A 112 8.17 -9.94 -0.50
C ALA A 112 9.56 -9.45 -0.92
N SER A 113 9.81 -8.12 -0.92
CA SER A 113 11.15 -7.56 -1.19
C SER A 113 12.18 -8.03 -0.17
N GLY A 114 11.80 -8.14 1.11
CA GLY A 114 12.66 -8.72 2.15
C GLY A 114 12.92 -10.21 1.93
N LEU A 115 11.87 -10.99 1.61
CA LEU A 115 11.95 -12.42 1.33
C LEU A 115 12.94 -12.74 0.20
N ILE A 116 12.89 -12.00 -0.91
CA ILE A 116 13.80 -12.23 -2.05
C ILE A 116 15.19 -11.61 -1.82
N GLY A 117 15.41 -10.85 -0.74
CA GLY A 117 16.67 -10.14 -0.46
C GLY A 117 16.94 -9.02 -1.46
N PHE A 118 15.89 -8.30 -1.92
CA PHE A 118 16.04 -7.15 -2.81
C PHE A 118 16.91 -6.07 -2.14
N ASN A 119 17.69 -5.33 -2.93
CA ASN A 119 18.60 -4.32 -2.38
C ASN A 119 17.84 -3.27 -1.57
N ILE A 120 18.13 -3.17 -0.27
CA ILE A 120 17.40 -2.30 0.68
C ILE A 120 17.51 -0.82 0.33
N LEU A 121 18.66 -0.36 -0.21
CA LEU A 121 18.82 1.06 -0.59
C LEU A 121 17.91 1.40 -1.78
N ILE A 122 17.86 0.53 -2.79
CA ILE A 122 16.98 0.70 -3.94
C ILE A 122 15.53 0.61 -3.51
N PHE A 123 15.19 -0.33 -2.63
CA PHE A 123 13.86 -0.44 -2.03
C PHE A 123 13.43 0.87 -1.35
N ILE A 124 14.29 1.47 -0.52
CA ILE A 124 13.99 2.74 0.17
C ILE A 124 13.77 3.87 -0.83
N ILE A 125 14.64 3.99 -1.85
CA ILE A 125 14.55 5.05 -2.87
C ILE A 125 13.23 4.92 -3.65
N VAL A 126 12.93 3.73 -4.17
CA VAL A 126 11.70 3.48 -4.92
C VAL A 126 10.46 3.71 -4.06
N SER A 127 10.49 3.28 -2.80
CA SER A 127 9.43 3.50 -1.83
C SER A 127 9.21 4.98 -1.54
N LEU A 128 10.27 5.75 -1.33
CA LEU A 128 10.20 7.20 -1.14
C LEU A 128 9.57 7.91 -2.34
N ILE A 129 9.98 7.54 -3.55
CA ILE A 129 9.45 8.16 -4.77
C ILE A 129 7.99 7.76 -4.98
N SER A 130 7.65 6.48 -4.92
CA SER A 130 6.30 5.99 -5.21
C SER A 130 5.28 6.45 -4.17
N ARG A 131 5.57 6.27 -2.88
CA ARG A 131 4.70 6.72 -1.77
C ARG A 131 4.67 8.25 -1.68
N GLY A 132 5.82 8.89 -1.92
CA GLY A 132 5.92 10.35 -1.99
C GLY A 132 5.03 10.94 -3.07
N LEU A 133 5.11 10.45 -4.29
CA LEU A 133 4.22 10.87 -5.39
C LEU A 133 2.75 10.64 -5.06
N ARG A 134 2.40 9.48 -4.53
CA ARG A 134 1.03 9.18 -4.12
C ARG A 134 0.51 10.18 -3.11
N PHE A 135 1.19 10.31 -1.96
CA PHE A 135 0.72 11.20 -0.90
C PHE A 135 0.78 12.68 -1.29
N PHE A 136 1.74 13.06 -2.15
CA PHE A 136 1.77 14.41 -2.71
C PHE A 136 0.53 14.68 -3.56
N ILE A 137 0.18 13.78 -4.47
CA ILE A 137 -1.00 13.93 -5.33
C ILE A 137 -2.28 13.97 -4.48
N VAL A 138 -2.44 13.05 -3.52
CA VAL A 138 -3.61 13.02 -2.65
C VAL A 138 -3.72 14.31 -1.82
N SER A 139 -2.62 14.76 -1.19
CA SER A 139 -2.60 15.98 -0.41
C SER A 139 -2.84 17.23 -1.26
N TYR A 140 -2.23 17.29 -2.45
CA TYR A 140 -2.39 18.42 -3.37
C TYR A 140 -3.82 18.52 -3.93
N LEU A 141 -4.40 17.40 -4.33
CA LEU A 141 -5.79 17.36 -4.80
C LEU A 141 -6.75 17.74 -3.66
N SER A 142 -6.51 17.28 -2.44
CA SER A 142 -7.30 17.67 -1.26
C SER A 142 -7.16 19.15 -0.95
N TYR A 143 -5.95 19.71 -1.09
CA TYR A 143 -5.70 21.15 -0.94
C TYR A 143 -6.47 21.98 -1.97
N LYS A 144 -6.41 21.57 -3.25
CA LYS A 144 -6.96 22.34 -4.36
C LYS A 144 -8.48 22.20 -4.49
N PHE A 145 -8.99 21.00 -4.32
CA PHE A 145 -10.39 20.64 -4.59
C PHE A 145 -11.21 20.30 -3.34
N GLY A 146 -10.61 20.34 -2.15
CA GLY A 146 -11.25 19.93 -0.91
C GLY A 146 -12.54 20.69 -0.61
N ASP A 147 -12.59 22.00 -0.87
CA ASP A 147 -13.80 22.83 -0.64
C ASP A 147 -14.93 22.44 -1.60
N LEU A 148 -14.61 22.18 -2.87
CA LEU A 148 -15.59 21.72 -3.86
C LEU A 148 -16.15 20.35 -3.47
N PHE A 149 -15.27 19.45 -3.01
CA PHE A 149 -15.67 18.13 -2.53
C PHE A 149 -16.59 18.24 -1.30
N THR A 150 -16.23 19.08 -0.33
CA THR A 150 -17.05 19.30 0.88
C THR A 150 -18.42 19.87 0.52
N GLN A 151 -18.47 20.90 -0.32
CA GLN A 151 -19.74 21.49 -0.77
C GLN A 151 -20.60 20.48 -1.56
N PHE A 152 -19.98 19.66 -2.38
CA PHE A 152 -20.68 18.61 -3.11
C PHE A 152 -21.23 17.54 -2.17
N MET A 153 -20.45 17.12 -1.17
CA MET A 153 -20.86 16.13 -0.16
C MET A 153 -21.99 16.68 0.73
N ASP A 154 -21.92 17.94 1.16
CA ASP A 154 -22.97 18.57 1.95
C ASP A 154 -24.30 18.63 1.17
N LYS A 155 -24.23 18.91 -0.13
CA LYS A 155 -25.42 19.05 -0.98
C LYS A 155 -25.97 17.69 -1.47
N HIS A 156 -25.14 16.71 -1.74
CA HIS A 156 -25.53 15.47 -2.40
C HIS A 156 -25.07 14.18 -1.66
N GLY A 157 -24.33 14.32 -0.57
CA GLY A 157 -23.66 13.21 0.10
C GLY A 157 -24.61 12.08 0.51
N SER A 158 -25.76 12.40 1.10
CA SER A 158 -26.76 11.41 1.51
C SER A 158 -27.23 10.54 0.33
N LYS A 159 -27.49 11.15 -0.84
CA LYS A 159 -27.92 10.40 -2.04
C LYS A 159 -26.81 9.50 -2.57
N TRP A 160 -25.56 9.98 -2.59
CA TRP A 160 -24.43 9.20 -3.07
C TRP A 160 -24.10 8.02 -2.15
N PHE A 161 -24.14 8.20 -0.84
CA PHE A 161 -23.96 7.10 0.11
C PHE A 161 -25.03 6.03 -0.05
N THR A 162 -26.29 6.43 -0.28
CA THR A 162 -27.39 5.48 -0.54
C THR A 162 -27.16 4.71 -1.85
N ILE A 163 -26.77 5.41 -2.93
CA ILE A 163 -26.51 4.77 -4.24
C ILE A 163 -25.35 3.78 -4.13
N ILE A 164 -24.23 4.18 -3.52
CA ILE A 164 -23.06 3.30 -3.33
C ILE A 164 -23.43 2.10 -2.46
N GLY A 165 -24.18 2.30 -1.36
CA GLY A 165 -24.66 1.21 -0.52
C GLY A 165 -25.51 0.19 -1.29
N ILE A 166 -26.47 0.67 -2.08
CA ILE A 166 -27.31 -0.19 -2.94
C ILE A 166 -26.43 -0.95 -3.96
N LEU A 167 -25.46 -0.28 -4.57
CA LEU A 167 -24.57 -0.87 -5.58
C LEU A 167 -23.70 -1.98 -4.98
N ILE A 168 -23.18 -1.80 -3.77
CA ILE A 168 -22.42 -2.82 -3.03
C ILE A 168 -23.30 -4.04 -2.72
N VAL A 169 -24.54 -3.81 -2.27
CA VAL A 169 -25.49 -4.90 -1.99
C VAL A 169 -25.84 -5.66 -3.27
N LEU A 170 -26.08 -4.95 -4.38
CA LEU A 170 -26.37 -5.59 -5.67
C LEU A 170 -25.20 -6.42 -6.18
N ILE A 171 -23.97 -5.90 -6.09
CA ILE A 171 -22.76 -6.65 -6.46
C ILE A 171 -22.60 -7.88 -5.58
N GLY A 172 -22.78 -7.75 -4.27
CA GLY A 172 -22.74 -8.88 -3.33
C GLY A 172 -23.78 -9.95 -3.63
N ALA A 173 -25.01 -9.54 -3.92
CA ALA A 173 -26.09 -10.44 -4.33
C ALA A 173 -25.80 -11.14 -5.66
N LEU A 174 -25.23 -10.42 -6.62
CA LEU A 174 -24.85 -10.97 -7.92
C LEU A 174 -23.72 -12.00 -7.81
N ILE A 175 -22.69 -11.70 -7.00
CA ILE A 175 -21.61 -12.64 -6.68
C ILE A 175 -22.18 -13.89 -5.99
N TYR A 176 -23.06 -13.72 -5.01
CA TYR A 176 -23.73 -14.85 -4.32
C TYR A 176 -24.52 -15.71 -5.29
N LEU A 177 -25.30 -15.12 -6.21
CA LEU A 177 -26.06 -15.86 -7.22
C LEU A 177 -25.15 -16.62 -8.19
N ILE A 178 -24.04 -16.01 -8.62
CA ILE A 178 -23.05 -16.68 -9.47
C ILE A 178 -22.48 -17.91 -8.76
N PHE A 179 -22.03 -17.76 -7.50
CA PHE A 179 -21.51 -18.90 -6.74
C PHE A 179 -22.55 -20.00 -6.53
N LYS A 180 -23.82 -19.63 -6.30
CA LYS A 180 -24.93 -20.61 -6.13
C LYS A 180 -25.30 -21.34 -7.44
N PHE A 181 -25.06 -20.73 -8.60
CA PHE A 181 -25.34 -21.34 -9.90
C PHE A 181 -24.19 -22.24 -10.40
N TYR A 182 -22.95 -21.98 -9.94
CA TYR A 182 -21.76 -22.75 -10.34
C TYR A 182 -21.31 -23.79 -9.30
N ALA A 183 -21.86 -23.77 -8.09
CA ALA A 183 -21.71 -24.80 -7.06
C ALA A 183 -22.84 -25.82 -7.12
#